data_2d6ca6730df581403a17d752b2c0be82
#
_entry.id   2d6ca6730df581403a17d752b2c0be82
#
_cell.length_a   1.000
_cell.length_b   1.000
_cell.length_c   1.000
_cell.angle_alpha   90.00
_cell.angle_beta   90.00
_cell.angle_gamma   90.00
#
_symmetry.space_group_name_H-M   'P 1'
#
loop_
_entity.id
_entity.type
_entity.pdbx_description
1 polymer ?
#
loop_
_entity_poly.entity_id
_entity_poly.type
_entity_poly.pdbx_seq_one_letter_code
_entity_poly.pdbx_strand_id
1 'polypeptide(L)'
;MKKFKKMLAGLLGAAMVLTSFGTPAWAESKVDTPQKTTATIDTKKTGSITIHKYEYNGNTTLLPDGTGETTDASQVPSSDAKPLAGAGFTIYQIANVDDLTDYYSTNPSELPNVDSYVDQNATTKKWSIKSDVTVKKTSVEKKTDNNGVATFDSLELGFYVVVETTQPDKVTEPIKPFIVSVPMTTKNGDNWLYDVNVYPKNSTAYGSVKLVKKGNNTDLLKGVTFVLQKSIDGVWTNVTTSEENGTELNLTTDDNGVITVSGLSQGSYRFIETDIDSKLPGYILDGAKTYEFSVGRDKQITYNGKTESNVTIDANNEKPDMKKEVQDRTTGN
;
A
#
# COMPACT_ATOMS: atom_id res chain seq x y z
N MET A 1 -32.94 -6.10 -12.76
CA MET A 1 -33.12 -7.36 -13.50
C MET A 1 -32.83 -7.25 -15.00
N LYS A 2 -33.56 -6.43 -15.81
CA LYS A 2 -33.32 -6.35 -17.27
C LYS A 2 -31.89 -5.91 -17.65
N LYS A 3 -31.25 -5.00 -16.92
CA LYS A 3 -29.88 -4.54 -17.21
C LYS A 3 -28.81 -5.58 -16.85
N PHE A 4 -28.99 -6.28 -15.74
CA PHE A 4 -28.08 -7.36 -15.34
C PHE A 4 -28.09 -8.51 -16.35
N LYS A 5 -29.29 -8.96 -16.76
CA LYS A 5 -29.43 -9.98 -17.80
C LYS A 5 -28.86 -9.56 -19.18
N LYS A 6 -28.95 -8.26 -19.54
CA LYS A 6 -28.35 -7.76 -20.79
C LYS A 6 -26.82 -7.65 -20.71
N MET A 7 -26.25 -7.34 -19.56
CA MET A 7 -24.78 -7.32 -19.40
C MET A 7 -24.18 -8.74 -19.43
N LEU A 8 -24.87 -9.70 -18.83
CA LEU A 8 -24.44 -11.12 -18.88
C LEU A 8 -24.51 -11.72 -20.30
N ALA A 9 -25.51 -11.34 -21.11
CA ALA A 9 -25.71 -11.89 -22.45
C ALA A 9 -24.73 -11.29 -23.50
N GLY A 10 -24.11 -10.14 -23.22
CA GLY A 10 -23.17 -9.46 -24.15
C GLY A 10 -21.72 -9.94 -24.05
N LEU A 11 -21.38 -10.79 -23.08
CA LEU A 11 -20.00 -11.17 -22.75
C LEU A 11 -19.52 -12.50 -23.34
N LEU A 12 -20.32 -13.17 -24.16
CA LEU A 12 -19.94 -14.41 -24.84
C LEU A 12 -18.98 -14.27 -26.02
N GLY A 13 -18.38 -13.11 -26.23
CA GLY A 13 -17.61 -12.89 -27.45
C GLY A 13 -16.49 -11.85 -27.37
N ALA A 14 -15.55 -11.95 -26.43
CA ALA A 14 -14.28 -11.25 -26.56
C ALA A 14 -13.15 -12.01 -25.87
N ALA A 15 -12.49 -12.82 -26.67
CA ALA A 15 -11.19 -13.41 -26.32
C ALA A 15 -10.13 -12.30 -26.26
N MET A 16 -9.31 -12.36 -25.21
CA MET A 16 -7.92 -11.95 -25.09
C MET A 16 -7.46 -10.68 -25.83
N VAL A 17 -7.11 -9.67 -25.08
CA VAL A 17 -5.90 -8.89 -25.37
C VAL A 17 -5.07 -8.87 -24.10
N LEU A 18 -4.00 -9.64 -24.11
CA LEU A 18 -2.89 -9.57 -23.18
C LEU A 18 -2.18 -8.23 -23.39
N THR A 19 -2.38 -7.27 -22.52
CA THR A 19 -1.44 -6.17 -22.34
C THR A 19 -0.71 -6.37 -21.03
N SER A 20 0.54 -6.72 -21.18
CA SER A 20 1.54 -6.92 -20.14
C SER A 20 1.83 -5.61 -19.41
N PHE A 21 1.14 -5.35 -18.30
CA PHE A 21 1.63 -4.55 -17.19
C PHE A 21 0.92 -5.06 -15.93
N GLY A 22 1.64 -5.87 -15.18
CA GLY A 22 1.53 -6.12 -13.74
C GLY A 22 0.17 -6.12 -13.07
N THR A 23 -0.88 -6.71 -13.65
CA THR A 23 -2.08 -7.03 -12.90
C THR A 23 -1.82 -8.29 -12.09
N PRO A 24 -2.02 -8.29 -10.78
CA PRO A 24 -1.89 -9.51 -10.00
C PRO A 24 -2.92 -10.52 -10.50
N ALA A 25 -2.46 -11.69 -10.95
CA ALA A 25 -3.26 -12.73 -11.60
C ALA A 25 -4.39 -13.29 -10.71
N TRP A 26 -4.35 -13.04 -9.43
CA TRP A 26 -5.41 -13.43 -8.50
C TRP A 26 -6.64 -12.50 -8.52
N ALA A 27 -6.52 -11.29 -9.12
CA ALA A 27 -7.67 -10.42 -9.37
C ALA A 27 -8.56 -10.94 -10.50
N GLU A 28 -8.04 -11.80 -11.34
CA GLU A 28 -8.82 -12.68 -12.21
C GLU A 28 -9.01 -14.00 -11.43
N SER A 29 -9.98 -14.04 -10.51
CA SER A 29 -10.37 -15.33 -9.98
C SER A 29 -10.99 -16.11 -11.13
N LYS A 30 -10.16 -16.85 -11.84
CA LYS A 30 -10.63 -18.02 -12.56
C LYS A 30 -11.06 -18.98 -11.48
N VAL A 31 -12.34 -18.95 -11.15
CA VAL A 31 -12.95 -20.08 -10.47
C VAL A 31 -12.71 -21.26 -11.39
N ASP A 32 -12.04 -22.29 -10.89
CA ASP A 32 -12.07 -23.61 -11.53
C ASP A 32 -13.49 -23.85 -12.02
N THR A 33 -13.64 -24.25 -13.28
CA THR A 33 -14.93 -24.43 -13.97
C THR A 33 -16.00 -24.80 -12.95
N PRO A 34 -17.05 -23.97 -12.73
CA PRO A 34 -18.00 -24.22 -11.65
C PRO A 34 -18.49 -25.66 -11.79
N GLN A 35 -17.98 -26.53 -10.93
CA GLN A 35 -18.45 -27.90 -10.95
C GLN A 35 -19.90 -27.86 -10.53
N LYS A 36 -20.77 -28.52 -11.30
CA LYS A 36 -22.20 -28.59 -11.02
C LYS A 36 -22.39 -29.18 -9.62
N THR A 37 -22.55 -28.27 -8.63
CA THR A 37 -22.86 -28.71 -7.27
C THR A 37 -24.27 -29.29 -7.25
N THR A 38 -24.43 -30.42 -6.59
CA THR A 38 -25.74 -30.99 -6.30
C THR A 38 -26.38 -30.35 -5.06
N ALA A 39 -25.59 -29.57 -4.30
CA ALA A 39 -26.07 -28.85 -3.12
C ALA A 39 -26.89 -27.63 -3.53
N THR A 40 -28.05 -27.45 -2.94
CA THR A 40 -28.89 -26.25 -3.12
C THR A 40 -28.38 -25.10 -2.24
N ILE A 41 -28.38 -23.88 -2.76
CA ILE A 41 -28.09 -22.70 -1.96
C ILE A 41 -29.14 -22.51 -0.88
N ASP A 42 -28.75 -22.46 0.39
CA ASP A 42 -29.66 -22.11 1.49
C ASP A 42 -29.83 -20.57 1.52
N THR A 43 -30.88 -20.09 0.91
CA THR A 43 -31.19 -18.66 0.77
C THR A 43 -31.55 -17.96 2.06
N LYS A 44 -31.69 -18.67 3.19
CA LYS A 44 -31.97 -18.11 4.51
C LYS A 44 -30.68 -17.77 5.27
N LYS A 45 -29.54 -18.23 4.80
CA LYS A 45 -28.24 -17.93 5.39
C LYS A 45 -27.76 -16.55 4.98
N THR A 46 -26.92 -15.99 5.83
CA THR A 46 -25.99 -14.92 5.51
C THR A 46 -24.60 -15.51 5.34
N GLY A 47 -23.67 -14.74 4.78
CA GLY A 47 -22.29 -15.16 4.66
C GLY A 47 -21.32 -14.07 5.09
N SER A 48 -20.05 -14.29 4.83
CA SER A 48 -19.00 -13.32 5.11
C SER A 48 -17.97 -13.27 3.98
N ILE A 49 -17.24 -12.14 3.89
CA ILE A 49 -16.02 -11.99 3.11
C ILE A 49 -14.92 -11.59 4.06
N THR A 50 -13.90 -12.44 4.21
CA THR A 50 -12.70 -12.15 4.99
C THR A 50 -11.54 -11.92 4.04
N ILE A 51 -10.95 -10.73 4.14
CA ILE A 51 -9.81 -10.30 3.34
C ILE A 51 -8.54 -10.55 4.16
N HIS A 52 -7.61 -11.35 3.62
CA HIS A 52 -6.27 -11.58 4.13
C HIS A 52 -5.29 -10.84 3.23
N LYS A 53 -4.94 -9.62 3.58
CA LYS A 53 -4.13 -8.73 2.78
C LYS A 53 -2.65 -8.90 3.04
N TYR A 54 -1.87 -9.01 1.95
CA TYR A 54 -0.41 -9.13 2.00
C TYR A 54 0.30 -8.07 1.18
N GLU A 55 1.49 -7.69 1.61
CA GLU A 55 2.51 -7.12 0.72
C GLU A 55 3.32 -8.26 0.11
N TYR A 56 3.56 -8.18 -1.19
CA TYR A 56 4.32 -9.17 -1.93
C TYR A 56 4.89 -8.56 -3.21
N ASN A 57 6.21 -8.55 -3.33
CA ASN A 57 6.92 -7.99 -4.49
C ASN A 57 7.34 -9.07 -5.51
N GLY A 58 6.95 -10.31 -5.30
CA GLY A 58 7.18 -11.41 -6.24
C GLY A 58 6.17 -11.46 -7.38
N ASN A 59 6.33 -12.45 -8.23
CA ASN A 59 5.43 -12.65 -9.37
C ASN A 59 4.12 -13.31 -8.94
N THR A 60 3.05 -12.54 -8.86
CA THR A 60 1.71 -13.03 -8.48
C THR A 60 1.06 -13.89 -9.55
N THR A 61 1.50 -13.81 -10.83
CA THR A 61 0.94 -14.63 -11.92
C THR A 61 1.26 -16.11 -11.79
N LEU A 62 2.23 -16.46 -10.95
CA LEU A 62 2.62 -17.85 -10.66
C LEU A 62 1.80 -18.47 -9.51
N LEU A 63 0.95 -17.69 -8.85
CA LEU A 63 0.11 -18.20 -7.78
C LEU A 63 -1.13 -18.84 -8.35
N PRO A 64 -1.60 -19.96 -7.77
CA PRO A 64 -2.87 -20.57 -8.17
C PRO A 64 -4.05 -19.68 -7.79
N ASP A 65 -5.20 -19.95 -8.38
CA ASP A 65 -6.45 -19.29 -8.01
C ASP A 65 -6.84 -19.60 -6.57
N GLY A 66 -7.48 -18.62 -5.90
CA GLY A 66 -7.94 -18.78 -4.53
C GLY A 66 -9.15 -19.72 -4.44
N THR A 67 -9.16 -20.59 -3.43
CA THR A 67 -10.26 -21.53 -3.18
C THR A 67 -11.42 -20.93 -2.39
N GLY A 68 -11.23 -19.74 -1.81
CA GLY A 68 -12.18 -19.13 -0.88
C GLY A 68 -12.15 -19.71 0.54
N GLU A 69 -11.34 -20.75 0.78
CA GLU A 69 -11.24 -21.43 2.08
C GLU A 69 -10.32 -20.67 3.06
N THR A 70 -10.56 -20.88 4.36
CA THR A 70 -9.88 -20.12 5.46
C THR A 70 -8.37 -20.35 5.53
N THR A 71 -7.86 -21.48 5.07
CA THR A 71 -6.45 -21.86 5.17
C THR A 71 -5.90 -22.27 3.82
N ASP A 72 -5.96 -21.35 2.86
CA ASP A 72 -5.35 -21.62 1.57
C ASP A 72 -3.87 -21.22 1.57
N ALA A 73 -3.02 -22.14 2.04
CA ALA A 73 -1.58 -21.92 2.10
C ALA A 73 -0.97 -21.66 0.71
N SER A 74 -1.62 -22.08 -0.38
CA SER A 74 -1.18 -21.82 -1.76
C SER A 74 -1.30 -20.33 -2.12
N GLN A 75 -2.16 -19.58 -1.43
CA GLN A 75 -2.37 -18.15 -1.61
C GLN A 75 -1.39 -17.29 -0.84
N VAL A 76 -0.64 -17.86 0.10
CA VAL A 76 0.38 -17.15 0.88
C VAL A 76 1.75 -17.64 0.39
N PRO A 77 2.37 -16.95 -0.58
CA PRO A 77 3.66 -17.36 -1.10
C PRO A 77 4.71 -17.19 -0.01
N SER A 78 5.16 -18.31 0.53
CA SER A 78 6.29 -18.51 1.46
C SER A 78 6.69 -17.33 2.37
N SER A 79 7.97 -17.23 2.71
CA SER A 79 8.56 -16.21 3.61
C SER A 79 8.49 -14.76 3.10
N ASP A 80 8.17 -14.54 1.82
CA ASP A 80 8.29 -13.22 1.19
C ASP A 80 7.00 -12.40 1.26
N ALA A 81 5.86 -13.03 1.53
CA ALA A 81 4.59 -12.35 1.74
C ALA A 81 4.44 -11.97 3.21
N LYS A 82 4.24 -10.68 3.48
CA LYS A 82 4.01 -10.16 4.84
C LYS A 82 2.60 -9.61 4.96
N PRO A 83 1.91 -9.81 6.09
CA PRO A 83 0.62 -9.16 6.33
C PRO A 83 0.71 -7.64 6.11
N LEU A 84 -0.30 -7.06 5.45
CA LEU A 84 -0.36 -5.64 5.17
C LEU A 84 -1.51 -4.99 5.95
N ALA A 85 -1.16 -4.25 7.01
CA ALA A 85 -2.09 -3.48 7.81
C ALA A 85 -2.48 -2.16 7.12
N GLY A 86 -3.67 -1.63 7.47
CA GLY A 86 -4.12 -0.31 7.07
C GLY A 86 -4.68 -0.21 5.65
N ALA A 87 -4.73 -1.29 4.88
CA ALA A 87 -5.41 -1.33 3.59
C ALA A 87 -6.93 -1.29 3.80
N GLY A 88 -7.59 -0.27 3.28
CA GLY A 88 -9.03 -0.08 3.41
C GLY A 88 -9.78 -0.69 2.24
N PHE A 89 -10.86 -1.40 2.53
CA PHE A 89 -11.73 -2.02 1.55
C PHE A 89 -13.19 -1.58 1.74
N THR A 90 -13.86 -1.37 0.62
CA THR A 90 -15.31 -1.21 0.53
C THR A 90 -15.86 -2.29 -0.40
N ILE A 91 -16.94 -2.94 0.00
CA ILE A 91 -17.62 -3.93 -0.84
C ILE A 91 -18.97 -3.40 -1.32
N TYR A 92 -19.31 -3.71 -2.56
CA TYR A 92 -20.51 -3.23 -3.23
C TYR A 92 -21.33 -4.43 -3.73
N GLN A 93 -22.49 -4.65 -3.16
CA GLN A 93 -23.41 -5.69 -3.66
C GLN A 93 -24.03 -5.25 -4.98
N ILE A 94 -23.73 -5.98 -6.05
CA ILE A 94 -24.21 -5.71 -7.41
C ILE A 94 -25.34 -6.65 -7.86
N ALA A 95 -25.50 -7.78 -7.17
CA ALA A 95 -26.54 -8.77 -7.43
C ALA A 95 -27.00 -9.40 -6.11
N ASN A 96 -28.27 -9.81 -6.02
CA ASN A 96 -28.85 -10.52 -4.88
C ASN A 96 -28.83 -12.04 -5.09
N VAL A 97 -29.44 -12.79 -4.16
CA VAL A 97 -29.49 -14.26 -4.19
C VAL A 97 -30.24 -14.81 -5.39
N ASP A 98 -31.28 -14.13 -5.87
CA ASP A 98 -32.05 -14.57 -7.04
C ASP A 98 -31.20 -14.44 -8.31
N ASP A 99 -30.51 -13.30 -8.47
CA ASP A 99 -29.57 -13.07 -9.57
C ASP A 99 -28.41 -14.09 -9.53
N LEU A 100 -27.91 -14.44 -8.34
CA LEU A 100 -26.88 -15.45 -8.11
C LEU A 100 -27.37 -16.84 -8.52
N THR A 101 -28.58 -17.23 -8.10
CA THR A 101 -29.20 -18.52 -8.41
C THR A 101 -29.41 -18.64 -9.92
N ASP A 102 -29.95 -17.60 -10.56
CA ASP A 102 -30.11 -17.53 -12.02
C ASP A 102 -28.77 -17.69 -12.74
N TYR A 103 -27.71 -17.02 -12.24
CA TYR A 103 -26.36 -17.12 -12.81
C TYR A 103 -25.83 -18.56 -12.76
N TYR A 104 -25.84 -19.21 -11.61
CA TYR A 104 -25.33 -20.57 -11.46
C TYR A 104 -26.19 -21.61 -12.18
N SER A 105 -27.47 -21.35 -12.39
CA SER A 105 -28.34 -22.23 -13.16
C SER A 105 -27.94 -22.34 -14.64
N THR A 106 -27.25 -21.34 -15.16
CA THR A 106 -26.75 -21.34 -16.55
C THR A 106 -25.45 -22.11 -16.73
N ASN A 107 -24.87 -22.63 -15.65
CA ASN A 107 -23.60 -23.35 -15.68
C ASN A 107 -22.43 -22.48 -16.25
N PRO A 108 -22.20 -21.26 -15.73
CA PRO A 108 -21.22 -20.36 -16.29
C PRO A 108 -19.80 -20.90 -16.06
N SER A 109 -18.90 -20.65 -17.00
CA SER A 109 -17.47 -20.99 -16.90
C SER A 109 -16.64 -19.97 -16.15
N GLU A 110 -17.14 -18.74 -15.99
CA GLU A 110 -16.39 -17.60 -15.41
C GLU A 110 -17.33 -16.71 -14.59
N LEU A 111 -16.78 -16.00 -13.60
CA LEU A 111 -17.49 -14.93 -12.90
C LEU A 111 -17.77 -13.74 -13.83
N PRO A 112 -18.73 -12.86 -13.49
CA PRO A 112 -18.94 -11.62 -14.24
C PRO A 112 -17.65 -10.81 -14.33
N ASN A 113 -17.35 -10.22 -15.49
CA ASN A 113 -16.15 -9.41 -15.68
C ASN A 113 -16.24 -8.12 -14.84
N VAL A 114 -15.30 -7.92 -13.93
CA VAL A 114 -15.24 -6.75 -13.04
C VAL A 114 -15.13 -5.43 -13.80
N ASP A 115 -14.50 -5.41 -14.98
CA ASP A 115 -14.34 -4.20 -15.80
C ASP A 115 -15.68 -3.60 -16.28
N SER A 116 -16.74 -4.39 -16.22
CA SER A 116 -18.09 -3.88 -16.48
C SER A 116 -18.65 -3.00 -15.35
N TYR A 117 -18.03 -3.06 -14.16
CA TYR A 117 -18.54 -2.42 -12.94
C TYR A 117 -17.67 -1.30 -12.40
N VAL A 118 -16.39 -1.23 -12.81
CA VAL A 118 -15.42 -0.31 -12.21
C VAL A 118 -14.69 0.52 -13.25
N ASP A 119 -14.27 1.72 -12.83
CA ASP A 119 -13.37 2.60 -13.58
C ASP A 119 -12.14 2.93 -12.72
N GLN A 120 -10.99 3.10 -13.37
CA GLN A 120 -9.78 3.58 -12.74
C GLN A 120 -9.52 5.04 -13.14
N ASN A 121 -9.32 5.90 -12.15
CA ASN A 121 -8.88 7.26 -12.39
C ASN A 121 -7.44 7.26 -12.95
N ALA A 122 -7.23 7.81 -14.12
CA ALA A 122 -5.94 7.77 -14.83
C ALA A 122 -4.80 8.47 -14.06
N THR A 123 -5.11 9.50 -13.27
CA THR A 123 -4.12 10.29 -12.51
C THR A 123 -3.84 9.69 -11.14
N THR A 124 -4.90 9.42 -10.36
CA THR A 124 -4.76 8.95 -8.98
C THR A 124 -4.61 7.44 -8.87
N LYS A 125 -4.84 6.72 -9.97
CA LYS A 125 -4.91 5.25 -10.03
C LYS A 125 -5.95 4.61 -9.11
N LYS A 126 -6.78 5.40 -8.45
CA LYS A 126 -7.87 4.90 -7.60
C LYS A 126 -8.99 4.29 -8.43
N TRP A 127 -9.53 3.20 -7.92
CA TRP A 127 -10.67 2.53 -8.49
C TRP A 127 -11.98 3.00 -7.85
N SER A 128 -13.04 3.04 -8.63
CA SER A 128 -14.40 3.37 -8.18
C SER A 128 -15.44 2.56 -8.96
N ILE A 129 -16.63 2.40 -8.38
CA ILE A 129 -17.78 1.84 -9.10
C ILE A 129 -18.21 2.85 -10.16
N LYS A 130 -18.54 2.37 -11.37
CA LYS A 130 -19.09 3.19 -12.47
C LYS A 130 -20.43 3.79 -12.07
N SER A 131 -20.68 5.01 -12.50
CA SER A 131 -21.89 5.76 -12.15
C SER A 131 -23.20 5.15 -12.71
N ASP A 132 -23.12 4.34 -13.76
CA ASP A 132 -24.25 3.65 -14.38
C ASP A 132 -24.52 2.26 -13.81
N VAL A 133 -23.67 1.78 -12.88
CA VAL A 133 -23.87 0.50 -12.18
C VAL A 133 -24.88 0.68 -11.06
N THR A 134 -25.89 -0.20 -11.05
CA THR A 134 -26.83 -0.25 -9.94
C THR A 134 -26.25 -1.07 -8.78
N VAL A 135 -25.85 -0.36 -7.72
CA VAL A 135 -25.40 -0.98 -6.46
C VAL A 135 -26.62 -1.19 -5.57
N LYS A 136 -26.78 -2.40 -5.03
CA LYS A 136 -27.86 -2.75 -4.09
C LYS A 136 -27.54 -2.35 -2.67
N LYS A 137 -26.29 -2.58 -2.25
CA LYS A 137 -25.75 -2.22 -0.94
C LYS A 137 -24.27 -1.82 -1.06
N THR A 138 -23.87 -0.84 -0.25
CA THR A 138 -22.47 -0.43 -0.06
C THR A 138 -22.11 -0.61 1.41
N SER A 139 -20.99 -1.26 1.72
CA SER A 139 -20.50 -1.36 3.09
C SER A 139 -19.83 -0.07 3.54
N VAL A 140 -19.67 0.10 4.86
CA VAL A 140 -18.66 0.99 5.42
C VAL A 140 -17.28 0.43 5.10
N GLU A 141 -16.30 1.31 4.87
CA GLU A 141 -14.91 0.88 4.70
C GLU A 141 -14.42 0.14 5.94
N LYS A 142 -13.75 -1.00 5.73
CA LYS A 142 -13.01 -1.72 6.77
C LYS A 142 -11.53 -1.75 6.42
N LYS A 143 -10.67 -1.40 7.38
CA LYS A 143 -9.22 -1.45 7.24
C LYS A 143 -8.66 -2.75 7.80
N THR A 144 -7.64 -3.29 7.14
CA THR A 144 -6.93 -4.46 7.63
C THR A 144 -6.18 -4.15 8.92
N ASP A 145 -6.24 -5.08 9.87
CA ASP A 145 -5.52 -5.05 11.14
C ASP A 145 -4.02 -5.37 10.97
N ASN A 146 -3.28 -5.51 12.07
CA ASN A 146 -1.86 -5.83 12.06
C ASN A 146 -1.54 -7.23 11.49
N ASN A 147 -2.54 -8.12 11.40
CA ASN A 147 -2.42 -9.42 10.74
C ASN A 147 -2.84 -9.36 9.27
N GLY A 148 -3.14 -8.18 8.75
CA GLY A 148 -3.61 -7.99 7.39
C GLY A 148 -5.07 -8.40 7.18
N VAL A 149 -5.89 -8.50 8.22
CA VAL A 149 -7.25 -9.06 8.15
C VAL A 149 -8.32 -7.97 8.25
N ALA A 150 -9.32 -8.04 7.34
CA ALA A 150 -10.57 -7.29 7.42
C ALA A 150 -11.74 -8.20 7.07
N THR A 151 -12.77 -8.26 7.92
CA THR A 151 -13.93 -9.14 7.74
C THR A 151 -15.22 -8.35 7.57
N PHE A 152 -15.97 -8.66 6.53
CA PHE A 152 -17.33 -8.21 6.29
C PHE A 152 -18.27 -9.38 6.58
N ASP A 153 -18.95 -9.32 7.69
CA ASP A 153 -19.85 -10.38 8.17
C ASP A 153 -21.33 -10.04 7.93
N SER A 154 -22.21 -11.01 8.16
CA SER A 154 -23.67 -10.88 8.05
C SER A 154 -24.12 -10.36 6.68
N LEU A 155 -23.43 -10.77 5.62
CA LEU A 155 -23.72 -10.35 4.26
C LEU A 155 -24.94 -11.11 3.71
N GLU A 156 -25.82 -10.39 3.03
CA GLU A 156 -26.83 -11.02 2.18
C GLU A 156 -26.17 -11.78 1.04
N LEU A 157 -26.79 -12.86 0.59
CA LEU A 157 -26.24 -13.65 -0.52
C LEU A 157 -26.29 -12.86 -1.83
N GLY A 158 -25.23 -12.96 -2.64
CA GLY A 158 -25.15 -12.26 -3.91
C GLY A 158 -23.74 -12.11 -4.45
N PHE A 159 -23.56 -11.24 -5.45
CA PHE A 159 -22.26 -10.84 -5.96
C PHE A 159 -21.80 -9.51 -5.35
N TYR A 160 -20.54 -9.46 -4.98
CA TYR A 160 -19.90 -8.29 -4.40
C TYR A 160 -18.68 -7.88 -5.22
N VAL A 161 -18.60 -6.60 -5.61
CA VAL A 161 -17.36 -5.99 -6.08
C VAL A 161 -16.56 -5.54 -4.86
N VAL A 162 -15.35 -6.02 -4.72
CA VAL A 162 -14.42 -5.65 -3.66
C VAL A 162 -13.44 -4.62 -4.20
N VAL A 163 -13.40 -3.45 -3.57
CA VAL A 163 -12.55 -2.32 -3.99
C VAL A 163 -11.62 -1.93 -2.86
N GLU A 164 -10.31 -1.87 -3.13
CA GLU A 164 -9.34 -1.27 -2.22
C GLU A 164 -9.44 0.26 -2.31
N THR A 165 -10.07 0.87 -1.30
CA THR A 165 -10.40 2.30 -1.26
C THR A 165 -9.34 3.15 -0.58
N THR A 166 -8.58 2.56 0.36
CA THR A 166 -7.45 3.19 1.05
C THR A 166 -6.20 2.32 0.92
N GLN A 167 -5.09 2.91 0.51
CA GLN A 167 -3.79 2.24 0.39
C GLN A 167 -2.83 2.79 1.44
N PRO A 168 -2.10 1.92 2.18
CA PRO A 168 -0.94 2.35 2.96
C PRO A 168 0.12 3.02 2.08
N ASP A 169 0.89 3.96 2.66
CA ASP A 169 1.87 4.77 1.92
C ASP A 169 2.93 3.96 1.16
N LYS A 170 3.27 2.78 1.67
CA LYS A 170 4.24 1.88 1.02
C LYS A 170 3.70 1.15 -0.22
N VAL A 171 2.40 1.17 -0.47
CA VAL A 171 1.78 0.52 -1.62
C VAL A 171 2.00 1.36 -2.88
N THR A 172 2.51 0.73 -3.94
CA THR A 172 2.80 1.41 -5.21
C THR A 172 1.55 1.73 -6.00
N GLU A 173 0.63 0.75 -6.06
CA GLU A 173 -0.65 0.91 -6.76
C GLU A 173 -1.75 0.12 -6.02
N PRO A 174 -3.00 0.60 -6.03
CA PRO A 174 -4.14 -0.17 -5.54
C PRO A 174 -4.32 -1.42 -6.41
N ILE A 175 -4.79 -2.50 -5.77
CA ILE A 175 -5.13 -3.70 -6.52
C ILE A 175 -6.34 -3.43 -7.44
N LYS A 176 -6.38 -4.13 -8.57
CA LYS A 176 -7.57 -4.15 -9.41
C LYS A 176 -8.75 -4.73 -8.59
N PRO A 177 -9.93 -4.11 -8.59
CA PRO A 177 -11.12 -4.67 -7.96
C PRO A 177 -11.46 -6.05 -8.52
N PHE A 178 -12.12 -6.86 -7.72
CA PHE A 178 -12.53 -8.21 -8.10
C PHE A 178 -13.93 -8.51 -7.58
N ILE A 179 -14.54 -9.55 -8.15
CA ILE A 179 -15.90 -9.99 -7.77
C ILE A 179 -15.79 -11.21 -6.87
N VAL A 180 -16.59 -11.22 -5.82
CA VAL A 180 -16.78 -12.35 -4.90
C VAL A 180 -18.24 -12.76 -4.92
N SER A 181 -18.48 -14.05 -5.08
CA SER A 181 -19.80 -14.67 -4.88
C SER A 181 -19.95 -15.11 -3.42
N VAL A 182 -21.07 -14.78 -2.81
CA VAL A 182 -21.45 -15.25 -1.47
C VAL A 182 -22.82 -15.89 -1.57
N PRO A 183 -22.94 -17.25 -1.47
CA PRO A 183 -21.84 -18.20 -1.35
C PRO A 183 -21.08 -18.41 -2.67
N MET A 184 -19.89 -18.98 -2.57
CA MET A 184 -19.17 -19.56 -3.70
C MET A 184 -19.14 -21.08 -3.59
N THR A 185 -18.78 -21.79 -4.66
CA THR A 185 -18.57 -23.24 -4.59
C THR A 185 -17.28 -23.57 -3.87
N THR A 186 -17.25 -24.68 -3.12
CA THR A 186 -16.00 -25.26 -2.64
C THR A 186 -15.09 -25.64 -3.81
N LYS A 187 -13.80 -25.83 -3.56
CA LYS A 187 -12.82 -26.24 -4.58
C LYS A 187 -13.24 -27.50 -5.36
N ASN A 188 -13.89 -28.45 -4.70
CA ASN A 188 -14.35 -29.69 -5.33
C ASN A 188 -15.73 -29.54 -6.02
N GLY A 189 -16.39 -28.39 -5.88
CA GLY A 189 -17.69 -28.10 -6.44
C GLY A 189 -18.84 -28.93 -5.81
N ASP A 190 -18.63 -29.53 -4.65
CA ASP A 190 -19.57 -30.44 -3.98
C ASP A 190 -20.49 -29.74 -2.99
N ASN A 191 -20.14 -28.53 -2.56
CA ASN A 191 -20.88 -27.78 -1.55
C ASN A 191 -20.76 -26.24 -1.77
N TRP A 192 -21.47 -25.47 -0.93
CA TRP A 192 -21.45 -24.01 -0.89
C TRP A 192 -20.67 -23.50 0.31
N LEU A 193 -19.75 -22.55 0.04
CA LEU A 193 -18.94 -21.84 1.01
C LEU A 193 -19.57 -20.46 1.26
N TYR A 194 -20.14 -20.26 2.45
CA TYR A 194 -20.77 -18.98 2.84
C TYR A 194 -19.79 -18.00 3.44
N ASP A 195 -18.74 -18.49 4.08
CA ASP A 195 -17.65 -17.69 4.64
C ASP A 195 -16.46 -17.73 3.67
N VAL A 196 -16.39 -16.72 2.83
CA VAL A 196 -15.43 -16.65 1.73
C VAL A 196 -14.17 -15.91 2.16
N ASN A 197 -13.01 -16.51 1.95
CA ASN A 197 -11.71 -15.90 2.23
C ASN A 197 -11.00 -15.52 0.93
N VAL A 198 -10.45 -14.32 0.89
CA VAL A 198 -9.70 -13.79 -0.26
C VAL A 198 -8.34 -13.26 0.18
N TYR A 199 -7.32 -13.42 -0.67
CA TYR A 199 -5.91 -13.19 -0.32
C TYR A 199 -5.25 -12.15 -1.24
N PRO A 200 -5.73 -10.90 -1.26
CA PRO A 200 -5.19 -9.85 -2.12
C PRO A 200 -3.77 -9.42 -1.72
N LYS A 201 -2.97 -9.07 -2.73
CA LYS A 201 -1.56 -8.70 -2.57
C LYS A 201 -1.26 -7.37 -3.26
N ASN A 202 -0.51 -6.47 -2.58
CA ASN A 202 0.05 -5.27 -3.21
C ASN A 202 1.56 -5.37 -3.32
N SER A 203 2.10 -4.78 -4.39
CA SER A 203 3.51 -4.43 -4.44
C SER A 203 3.76 -3.20 -3.58
N THR A 204 4.91 -3.18 -2.92
CA THR A 204 5.35 -2.09 -2.05
C THR A 204 6.68 -1.52 -2.53
N ALA A 205 6.93 -0.26 -2.22
CA ALA A 205 8.18 0.39 -2.57
C ALA A 205 8.66 1.31 -1.46
N TYR A 206 9.98 1.41 -1.33
CA TYR A 206 10.64 2.21 -0.31
C TYR A 206 11.78 3.01 -0.90
N GLY A 207 11.90 4.25 -0.50
CA GLY A 207 12.98 5.14 -0.89
C GLY A 207 14.17 5.07 0.06
N SER A 208 15.30 5.59 -0.41
CA SER A 208 16.51 5.78 0.37
C SER A 208 17.05 7.19 0.18
N VAL A 209 17.56 7.79 1.25
CA VAL A 209 18.13 9.14 1.24
C VAL A 209 19.47 9.15 1.97
N LYS A 210 20.39 9.95 1.47
CA LYS A 210 21.69 10.19 2.10
C LYS A 210 21.74 11.64 2.59
N LEU A 211 22.17 11.84 3.84
CA LEU A 211 22.51 13.16 4.39
C LEU A 211 24.03 13.22 4.58
N VAL A 212 24.66 14.33 4.19
CA VAL A 212 26.08 14.60 4.43
C VAL A 212 26.17 15.85 5.29
N LYS A 213 26.75 15.71 6.47
CA LYS A 213 26.95 16.78 7.43
C LYS A 213 28.32 17.41 7.24
N LYS A 214 28.34 18.69 6.98
CA LYS A 214 29.54 19.48 6.75
C LYS A 214 29.67 20.63 7.75
N GLY A 215 30.91 21.04 8.00
CA GLY A 215 31.25 22.27 8.66
C GLY A 215 31.98 23.24 7.71
N ASN A 216 31.59 24.50 7.70
CA ASN A 216 32.14 25.52 6.79
C ASN A 216 32.17 25.05 5.32
N ASN A 217 31.15 24.26 4.89
CA ASN A 217 31.01 23.68 3.56
C ASN A 217 32.06 22.61 3.16
N THR A 218 33.06 22.33 3.97
CA THR A 218 34.16 21.42 3.61
C THR A 218 34.43 20.31 4.61
N ASP A 219 34.39 20.59 5.91
CA ASP A 219 34.77 19.65 6.94
C ASP A 219 33.65 18.61 7.14
N LEU A 220 33.96 17.33 7.02
CA LEU A 220 32.98 16.27 7.28
C LEU A 220 32.83 16.07 8.79
N LEU A 221 31.64 16.22 9.32
CA LEU A 221 31.36 16.20 10.76
C LEU A 221 30.76 14.87 11.20
N LYS A 222 31.59 14.10 11.94
CA LYS A 222 31.18 12.84 12.61
C LYS A 222 30.46 13.15 13.92
N GLY A 223 29.54 12.25 14.33
CA GLY A 223 28.93 12.25 15.68
C GLY A 223 27.77 13.25 15.82
N VAL A 224 27.32 13.87 14.73
CA VAL A 224 26.17 14.78 14.75
C VAL A 224 24.88 13.96 14.65
N THR A 225 23.97 14.19 15.61
CA THR A 225 22.71 13.44 15.70
C THR A 225 21.54 14.23 15.14
N PHE A 226 20.69 13.54 14.43
CA PHE A 226 19.47 14.06 13.83
C PHE A 226 18.24 13.29 14.32
N VAL A 227 17.08 13.93 14.24
CA VAL A 227 15.77 13.28 14.24
C VAL A 227 15.23 13.28 12.82
N LEU A 228 14.70 12.15 12.39
CA LEU A 228 13.91 12.05 11.17
C LEU A 228 12.44 12.10 11.54
N GLN A 229 11.67 12.93 10.84
CA GLN A 229 10.22 13.02 11.01
C GLN A 229 9.51 12.82 9.68
N LYS A 230 8.32 12.20 9.74
CA LYS A 230 7.36 12.07 8.63
C LYS A 230 6.13 12.89 8.95
N SER A 231 5.58 13.58 7.96
CA SER A 231 4.28 14.24 8.07
C SER A 231 3.15 13.23 7.89
N ILE A 232 2.34 13.04 8.93
CA ILE A 232 1.14 12.20 8.93
C ILE A 232 -0.05 13.12 9.21
N ASP A 233 -0.96 13.25 8.26
CA ASP A 233 -2.12 14.15 8.35
C ASP A 233 -1.76 15.59 8.75
N GLY A 234 -0.60 16.08 8.27
CA GLY A 234 -0.09 17.42 8.58
C GLY A 234 0.65 17.52 9.93
N VAL A 235 0.79 16.43 10.68
CA VAL A 235 1.52 16.38 11.96
C VAL A 235 2.86 15.68 11.76
N TRP A 236 3.96 16.34 12.20
CA TRP A 236 5.30 15.75 12.15
C TRP A 236 5.50 14.73 13.26
N THR A 237 5.74 13.47 12.88
CA THR A 237 5.93 12.32 13.78
C THR A 237 7.32 11.73 13.59
N ASN A 238 8.01 11.38 14.67
CA ASN A 238 9.34 10.78 14.61
C ASN A 238 9.33 9.41 13.94
N VAL A 239 10.30 9.18 13.05
CA VAL A 239 10.56 7.90 12.39
C VAL A 239 11.85 7.34 12.97
N THR A 240 11.73 6.25 13.73
CA THR A 240 12.86 5.61 14.41
C THR A 240 13.26 4.28 13.80
N THR A 241 12.41 3.71 12.96
CA THR A 241 12.62 2.42 12.32
C THR A 241 12.32 2.48 10.82
N SER A 242 13.00 1.64 10.05
CA SER A 242 12.69 1.40 8.64
C SER A 242 11.29 0.82 8.48
N GLU A 243 10.45 1.42 7.64
CA GLU A 243 9.10 0.91 7.36
C GLU A 243 9.11 -0.37 6.51
N GLU A 244 10.24 -0.69 5.88
CA GLU A 244 10.43 -1.90 5.07
C GLU A 244 10.62 -3.15 5.94
N ASN A 245 11.43 -3.05 6.98
CA ASN A 245 11.88 -4.22 7.75
C ASN A 245 11.88 -4.03 9.28
N GLY A 246 11.48 -2.85 9.77
CA GLY A 246 11.43 -2.54 11.20
C GLY A 246 12.80 -2.36 11.87
N THR A 247 13.90 -2.34 11.09
CA THR A 247 15.25 -2.12 11.63
C THR A 247 15.37 -0.70 12.17
N GLU A 248 15.98 -0.54 13.34
CA GLU A 248 16.24 0.76 13.95
C GLU A 248 17.16 1.62 13.05
N LEU A 249 16.81 2.88 12.89
CA LEU A 249 17.57 3.82 12.08
C LEU A 249 18.73 4.43 12.87
N ASN A 250 19.95 4.37 12.31
CA ASN A 250 21.06 5.13 12.84
C ASN A 250 21.05 6.57 12.26
N LEU A 251 20.69 7.52 13.11
CA LEU A 251 20.56 8.94 12.76
C LEU A 251 21.73 9.79 13.27
N THR A 252 22.86 9.17 13.55
CA THR A 252 24.12 9.82 13.92
C THR A 252 25.13 9.69 12.78
N THR A 253 25.80 10.78 12.40
CA THR A 253 26.75 10.79 11.30
C THR A 253 27.98 9.91 11.58
N ASP A 254 28.40 9.15 10.58
CA ASP A 254 29.58 8.29 10.58
C ASP A 254 30.91 9.09 10.44
N ASP A 255 32.02 8.36 10.27
CA ASP A 255 33.37 8.96 10.09
C ASP A 255 33.48 9.86 8.86
N ASN A 256 32.59 9.71 7.89
CA ASN A 256 32.52 10.53 6.68
C ASN A 256 31.44 11.62 6.77
N GLY A 257 30.89 11.88 7.96
CA GLY A 257 29.82 12.82 8.16
C GLY A 257 28.49 12.39 7.52
N VAL A 258 28.26 11.09 7.32
CA VAL A 258 27.15 10.57 6.53
C VAL A 258 26.12 9.87 7.41
N ILE A 259 24.84 10.10 7.10
CA ILE A 259 23.70 9.28 7.49
C ILE A 259 23.10 8.72 6.22
N THR A 260 22.81 7.41 6.17
CA THR A 260 22.02 6.78 5.12
C THR A 260 20.77 6.19 5.75
N VAL A 261 19.60 6.58 5.24
CA VAL A 261 18.32 6.05 5.65
C VAL A 261 17.69 5.34 4.46
N SER A 262 17.24 4.11 4.67
CA SER A 262 16.50 3.31 3.70
C SER A 262 15.20 2.78 4.28
N GLY A 263 14.33 2.25 3.44
CA GLY A 263 13.05 1.69 3.86
C GLY A 263 12.03 2.77 4.22
N LEU A 264 12.07 3.91 3.54
CA LEU A 264 11.09 4.99 3.71
C LEU A 264 9.94 4.82 2.71
N SER A 265 8.72 4.73 3.19
CA SER A 265 7.52 4.71 2.35
C SER A 265 7.24 6.09 1.75
N GLN A 266 6.27 6.17 0.82
CA GLN A 266 5.82 7.45 0.28
C GLN A 266 5.45 8.43 1.40
N GLY A 267 5.82 9.71 1.23
CA GLY A 267 5.46 10.76 2.17
C GLY A 267 6.42 11.94 2.17
N SER A 268 6.09 12.94 2.98
CA SER A 268 6.96 14.10 3.25
C SER A 268 7.73 13.86 4.53
N TYR A 269 9.02 14.10 4.48
CA TYR A 269 9.97 13.88 5.57
C TYR A 269 10.81 15.11 5.81
N ARG A 270 11.41 15.18 7.01
CA ARG A 270 12.44 16.16 7.33
C ARG A 270 13.47 15.61 8.32
N PHE A 271 14.72 16.01 8.14
CA PHE A 271 15.74 15.90 9.17
C PHE A 271 15.80 17.19 10.01
N ILE A 272 16.02 17.02 11.31
CA ILE A 272 16.27 18.09 12.28
C ILE A 272 17.53 17.72 13.05
N GLU A 273 18.52 18.60 13.08
CA GLU A 273 19.70 18.41 13.90
C GLU A 273 19.37 18.59 15.37
N THR A 274 19.70 17.60 16.22
CA THR A 274 19.33 17.61 17.64
C THR A 274 20.52 17.66 18.59
N ASP A 275 21.66 17.14 18.15
CA ASP A 275 22.88 17.16 18.95
C ASP A 275 24.11 17.20 18.05
N ILE A 276 25.16 17.87 18.55
CA ILE A 276 26.47 17.91 17.94
C ILE A 276 27.49 17.47 19.00
N ASP A 277 28.33 16.50 18.63
CA ASP A 277 29.32 15.95 19.56
C ASP A 277 30.15 17.07 20.19
N SER A 278 30.26 17.09 21.52
CA SER A 278 31.10 18.02 22.28
C SER A 278 32.59 18.03 21.86
N LYS A 279 33.01 17.02 21.09
CA LYS A 279 34.34 16.92 20.45
C LYS A 279 34.46 17.75 19.18
N LEU A 280 33.40 18.40 18.73
CA LEU A 280 33.38 19.31 17.58
C LEU A 280 33.32 20.78 18.04
N PRO A 281 34.36 21.30 18.76
CA PRO A 281 34.31 22.63 19.35
C PRO A 281 34.24 23.69 18.27
N GLY A 282 33.37 24.66 18.49
CA GLY A 282 33.24 25.84 17.65
C GLY A 282 32.14 25.76 16.60
N TYR A 283 31.50 24.60 16.37
CA TYR A 283 30.27 24.52 15.57
C TYR A 283 29.05 24.77 16.44
N ILE A 284 28.07 25.47 15.89
CA ILE A 284 26.81 25.77 16.57
C ILE A 284 25.76 24.82 16.07
N LEU A 285 25.01 24.20 17.00
CA LEU A 285 23.81 23.45 16.70
C LEU A 285 22.77 24.39 16.08
N ASP A 286 22.34 24.08 14.86
CA ASP A 286 21.24 24.78 14.17
C ASP A 286 19.96 23.96 14.22
N GLY A 287 19.43 23.77 15.42
CA GLY A 287 18.21 23.01 15.65
C GLY A 287 16.92 23.64 15.06
N ALA A 288 17.01 24.88 14.56
CA ALA A 288 15.93 25.53 13.85
C ALA A 288 15.91 25.16 12.36
N LYS A 289 17.02 24.64 11.82
CA LYS A 289 17.13 24.27 10.40
C LYS A 289 16.56 22.90 10.15
N THR A 290 15.64 22.83 9.21
CA THR A 290 15.03 21.58 8.75
C THR A 290 15.46 21.29 7.32
N TYR A 291 15.65 20.01 7.01
CA TYR A 291 15.99 19.53 5.67
C TYR A 291 14.82 18.70 5.17
N GLU A 292 13.87 19.35 4.49
CA GLU A 292 12.64 18.73 4.03
C GLU A 292 12.82 18.05 2.67
N PHE A 293 12.32 16.85 2.52
CA PHE A 293 12.30 16.07 1.29
C PHE A 293 11.02 15.23 1.19
N SER A 294 10.72 14.70 0.02
CA SER A 294 9.62 13.75 -0.13
C SER A 294 10.06 12.48 -0.85
N VAL A 295 9.40 11.39 -0.51
CA VAL A 295 9.52 10.08 -1.15
C VAL A 295 8.27 9.85 -2.00
N GLY A 296 8.44 9.62 -3.30
CA GLY A 296 7.37 9.27 -4.22
C GLY A 296 7.03 7.77 -4.19
N ARG A 297 5.89 7.39 -4.76
CA ARG A 297 5.48 5.98 -4.93
C ARG A 297 6.46 5.17 -5.78
N ASP A 298 7.18 5.84 -6.66
CA ASP A 298 8.20 5.29 -7.54
C ASP A 298 9.60 5.20 -6.90
N LYS A 299 9.70 5.43 -5.58
CA LYS A 299 10.95 5.49 -4.78
C LYS A 299 11.81 6.73 -5.07
N GLN A 300 11.38 7.62 -5.96
CA GLN A 300 12.12 8.85 -6.24
C GLN A 300 12.08 9.77 -5.05
N ILE A 301 13.21 10.42 -4.77
CA ILE A 301 13.33 11.42 -3.71
C ILE A 301 13.29 12.80 -4.35
N THR A 302 12.42 13.67 -3.85
CA THR A 302 12.39 15.08 -4.24
C THR A 302 12.99 15.92 -3.13
N TYR A 303 14.06 16.66 -3.47
CA TYR A 303 14.74 17.59 -2.57
C TYR A 303 15.17 18.83 -3.34
N ASN A 304 14.88 20.01 -2.82
CA ASN A 304 15.21 21.31 -3.47
C ASN A 304 14.76 21.38 -4.93
N GLY A 305 13.58 20.86 -5.25
CA GLY A 305 12.98 20.89 -6.59
C GLY A 305 13.57 19.89 -7.59
N LYS A 306 14.51 19.05 -7.19
CA LYS A 306 15.05 17.95 -7.99
C LYS A 306 14.46 16.62 -7.53
N THR A 307 14.13 15.75 -8.49
CA THR A 307 13.57 14.40 -8.23
C THR A 307 14.50 13.36 -8.83
N GLU A 308 15.09 12.52 -7.99
CA GLU A 308 16.09 11.52 -8.37
C GLU A 308 15.96 10.28 -7.47
N SER A 309 16.44 9.12 -7.93
CA SER A 309 16.45 7.88 -7.12
C SER A 309 17.47 7.90 -5.98
N ASN A 310 18.54 8.71 -6.10
CA ASN A 310 19.58 8.83 -5.10
C ASN A 310 19.87 10.33 -4.85
N VAL A 311 19.30 10.85 -3.78
CA VAL A 311 19.49 12.25 -3.39
C VAL A 311 20.45 12.33 -2.22
N THR A 312 21.37 13.29 -2.29
CA THR A 312 22.21 13.69 -1.15
C THR A 312 21.73 15.02 -0.61
N ILE A 313 21.39 15.03 0.67
CA ILE A 313 21.04 16.24 1.42
C ILE A 313 22.33 16.82 2.04
N ASP A 314 22.72 18.00 1.64
CA ASP A 314 23.86 18.70 2.23
C ASP A 314 23.40 19.51 3.44
N ALA A 315 23.85 19.10 4.64
CA ALA A 315 23.59 19.78 5.89
C ALA A 315 24.88 20.48 6.38
N ASN A 316 24.88 21.80 6.42
CA ASN A 316 26.07 22.58 6.76
C ASN A 316 25.87 23.40 8.04
N ASN A 317 26.87 23.36 8.95
CA ASN A 317 27.01 24.27 10.07
C ASN A 317 28.22 25.17 9.86
N GLU A 318 28.13 26.39 10.36
CA GLU A 318 29.21 27.36 10.30
C GLU A 318 29.82 27.60 11.69
N LYS A 319 31.10 27.86 11.73
CA LYS A 319 31.73 28.40 12.93
C LYS A 319 31.49 29.91 12.95
N PRO A 320 31.13 30.48 14.11
CA PRO A 320 31.06 31.94 14.22
C PRO A 320 32.39 32.55 13.88
N ASP A 321 32.39 33.59 13.06
CA ASP A 321 33.56 34.44 12.85
C ASP A 321 33.91 35.16 14.16
N MET A 322 34.90 34.65 14.87
CA MET A 322 35.42 35.34 16.02
C MET A 322 36.32 36.49 15.54
N LYS A 323 35.75 37.67 15.31
CA LYS A 323 36.52 38.89 15.20
C LYS A 323 37.09 39.22 16.58
N LYS A 324 38.38 38.95 16.76
CA LYS A 324 39.14 39.42 17.93
C LYS A 324 39.42 40.91 17.74
N GLU A 325 38.56 41.79 18.25
CA GLU A 325 38.93 43.19 18.43
C GLU A 325 39.98 43.28 19.57
N VAL A 326 41.23 43.37 19.21
CA VAL A 326 42.27 43.79 20.14
C VAL A 326 42.09 45.28 20.31
N GLN A 327 41.40 45.72 21.35
CA GLN A 327 41.48 47.11 21.80
C GLN A 327 42.86 47.32 22.42
N ASP A 328 43.73 47.96 21.66
CA ASP A 328 44.97 48.45 22.18
C ASP A 328 44.67 49.60 23.19
N ARG A 329 44.67 49.26 24.47
CA ARG A 329 44.62 50.26 25.51
C ARG A 329 46.05 50.87 25.67
N THR A 330 46.38 51.83 24.82
CA THR A 330 47.49 52.72 25.11
C THR A 330 47.12 53.60 26.32
N THR A 331 47.58 53.21 27.45
CA THR A 331 47.58 54.10 28.64
C THR A 331 48.57 55.25 28.38
N GLY A 332 48.01 56.37 27.92
CA GLY A 332 48.77 57.63 27.96
C GLY A 332 48.85 58.15 29.38
N ASN A 333 50.04 58.55 29.78
CA ASN A 333 50.27 59.40 30.92
C ASN A 333 49.64 60.76 30.75
#